data_57f01e042d29a026c4a43a7fabb71cf8
#
_entry.id   57f01e042d29a026c4a43a7fabb71cf8
#
_cell.length_a   1.000
_cell.length_b   1.000
_cell.length_c   1.000
_cell.angle_alpha   90.00
_cell.angle_beta   90.00
_cell.angle_gamma   90.00
#
_symmetry.space_group_name_H-M   'P 1'
#
loop_
_entity.id
_entity.type
_entity.pdbx_description
1 polymer ?
#
loop_
_entity_poly.entity_id
_entity_poly.type
_entity_poly.pdbx_seq_one_letter_code
_entity_poly.pdbx_strand_id
1 'polypeptide(L)'
;MHPEVVRTDNGPHFKSQAFQEFARDFSFKHITSSPLYSHSNGFIQSQGNSVKSPLLKSKMTKSDPDMSLLCLRATPVDHKLPSHAELLLGYSIQDNLLRKISRDSSSEEVISRLIERQQLQKHYYDRPAKPLPELAPGQRITIQDPPLLKWKSAEVKERLVGTPRSCAVTTATGRELRRNRAHIRDAHQENRAVEPDWKEQSSSKDSSKSSEE
;
A
#
# COMPACT_ATOMS: atom_id res chain seq x y z
N MET A 1 5.15 -20.74 14.58
CA MET A 1 4.08 -19.70 14.68
C MET A 1 3.56 -19.49 13.27
N HIS A 2 2.27 -19.71 13.03
CA HIS A 2 1.63 -19.51 11.72
C HIS A 2 0.80 -18.24 11.75
N PRO A 3 0.74 -17.45 10.66
CA PRO A 3 -0.12 -16.28 10.61
C PRO A 3 -1.61 -16.72 10.57
N GLU A 4 -2.46 -16.04 11.32
CA GLU A 4 -3.92 -16.27 11.27
C GLU A 4 -4.54 -15.69 9.98
N VAL A 5 -4.00 -14.59 9.48
CA VAL A 5 -4.48 -13.88 8.30
C VAL A 5 -3.33 -13.49 7.39
N VAL A 6 -3.43 -13.86 6.12
CA VAL A 6 -2.50 -13.44 5.06
C VAL A 6 -3.24 -12.54 4.08
N ARG A 7 -2.72 -11.34 3.88
CA ARG A 7 -3.28 -10.38 2.92
C ARG A 7 -2.36 -10.24 1.72
N THR A 8 -2.92 -10.41 0.52
CA THR A 8 -2.19 -10.28 -0.75
C THR A 8 -2.88 -9.29 -1.71
N ASP A 9 -2.25 -9.03 -2.84
CA ASP A 9 -2.92 -8.42 -3.98
C ASP A 9 -3.78 -9.46 -4.74
N ASN A 10 -4.36 -9.04 -5.87
CA ASN A 10 -5.16 -9.91 -6.74
C ASN A 10 -4.33 -10.57 -7.85
N GLY A 11 -3.03 -10.75 -7.66
CA GLY A 11 -2.17 -11.44 -8.61
C GLY A 11 -2.68 -12.86 -8.93
N PRO A 12 -2.47 -13.34 -10.18
CA PRO A 12 -2.99 -14.65 -10.60
C PRO A 12 -2.45 -15.79 -9.73
N HIS A 13 -1.23 -15.68 -9.24
CA HIS A 13 -0.63 -16.68 -8.35
C HIS A 13 -1.42 -16.86 -7.05
N PHE A 14 -1.90 -15.75 -6.45
CA PHE A 14 -2.66 -15.79 -5.20
C PHE A 14 -4.13 -16.22 -5.39
N LYS A 15 -4.62 -16.26 -6.63
CA LYS A 15 -5.95 -16.78 -6.98
C LYS A 15 -5.92 -18.23 -7.42
N SER A 16 -4.74 -18.81 -7.58
CA SER A 16 -4.58 -20.20 -8.02
C SER A 16 -5.15 -21.19 -7.01
N GLN A 17 -5.58 -22.33 -7.48
CA GLN A 17 -6.02 -23.43 -6.64
C GLN A 17 -4.91 -23.88 -5.70
N ALA A 18 -3.67 -23.97 -6.20
CA ALA A 18 -2.50 -24.33 -5.39
C ALA A 18 -2.31 -23.40 -4.18
N PHE A 19 -2.52 -22.08 -4.35
CA PHE A 19 -2.43 -21.16 -3.22
C PHE A 19 -3.60 -21.31 -2.24
N GLN A 20 -4.79 -21.64 -2.71
CA GLN A 20 -5.94 -21.91 -1.84
C GLN A 20 -5.75 -23.20 -1.03
N GLU A 21 -5.16 -24.23 -1.63
CA GLU A 21 -4.78 -25.47 -0.94
C GLU A 21 -3.72 -25.18 0.12
N PHE A 22 -2.66 -24.46 -0.24
CA PHE A 22 -1.64 -23.99 0.69
C PHE A 22 -2.22 -23.21 1.88
N ALA A 23 -3.19 -22.30 1.65
CA ALA A 23 -3.85 -21.57 2.72
C ALA A 23 -4.64 -22.48 3.68
N ARG A 24 -5.26 -23.55 3.16
CA ARG A 24 -5.96 -24.56 3.96
C ARG A 24 -4.99 -25.41 4.78
N ASP A 25 -3.90 -25.89 4.16
CA ASP A 25 -2.90 -26.74 4.80
C ASP A 25 -2.23 -26.01 5.97
N PHE A 26 -1.96 -24.72 5.81
CA PHE A 26 -1.39 -23.85 6.84
C PHE A 26 -2.42 -23.16 7.73
N SER A 27 -3.70 -23.44 7.56
CA SER A 27 -4.81 -22.96 8.40
C SER A 27 -4.86 -21.44 8.56
N PHE A 28 -4.54 -20.67 7.52
CA PHE A 28 -4.65 -19.21 7.57
C PHE A 28 -5.78 -18.68 6.67
N LYS A 29 -6.39 -17.57 7.09
CA LYS A 29 -7.42 -16.88 6.31
C LYS A 29 -6.75 -16.01 5.23
N HIS A 30 -7.02 -16.30 3.96
CA HIS A 30 -6.54 -15.48 2.85
C HIS A 30 -7.51 -14.34 2.55
N ILE A 31 -7.01 -13.09 2.52
CA ILE A 31 -7.77 -11.89 2.18
C ILE A 31 -7.04 -11.15 1.06
N THR A 32 -7.75 -10.86 -0.02
CA THR A 32 -7.18 -10.06 -1.13
C THR A 32 -7.51 -8.58 -0.97
N SER A 33 -6.61 -7.71 -1.41
CA SER A 33 -6.86 -6.28 -1.56
C SER A 33 -7.93 -6.00 -2.62
N SER A 34 -8.46 -4.77 -2.66
CA SER A 34 -9.41 -4.38 -3.71
C SER A 34 -8.72 -4.44 -5.07
N PRO A 35 -9.35 -5.05 -6.09
CA PRO A 35 -8.78 -5.08 -7.43
C PRO A 35 -8.43 -3.67 -7.91
N LEU A 36 -7.28 -3.52 -8.59
CA LEU A 36 -6.81 -2.30 -9.23
C LEU A 36 -6.39 -1.16 -8.26
N TYR A 37 -6.48 -1.38 -6.96
CA TYR A 37 -6.04 -0.42 -5.96
C TYR A 37 -4.70 -0.86 -5.35
N SER A 38 -3.62 -0.63 -6.09
CA SER A 38 -2.25 -1.01 -5.70
C SER A 38 -1.78 -0.33 -4.41
N HIS A 39 -2.29 0.87 -4.12
CA HIS A 39 -1.95 1.60 -2.89
C HIS A 39 -2.29 0.82 -1.60
N SER A 40 -3.27 -0.09 -1.63
CA SER A 40 -3.58 -0.94 -0.47
C SER A 40 -2.47 -1.93 -0.13
N ASN A 41 -1.54 -2.16 -1.05
CA ASN A 41 -0.40 -3.05 -0.91
C ASN A 41 0.96 -2.30 -0.94
N GLY A 42 0.93 -0.97 -0.87
CA GLY A 42 2.11 -0.11 -0.99
C GLY A 42 3.18 -0.40 0.06
N PHE A 43 2.79 -0.78 1.28
CA PHE A 43 3.72 -1.19 2.32
C PHE A 43 4.52 -2.43 1.90
N ILE A 44 3.86 -3.47 1.42
CA ILE A 44 4.53 -4.70 0.96
C ILE A 44 5.42 -4.44 -0.25
N GLN A 45 4.98 -3.59 -1.19
CA GLN A 45 5.79 -3.18 -2.33
C GLN A 45 7.05 -2.42 -1.89
N SER A 46 6.94 -1.53 -0.92
CA SER A 46 8.08 -0.83 -0.33
C SER A 46 9.07 -1.81 0.32
N GLN A 47 8.58 -2.75 1.13
CA GLN A 47 9.41 -3.79 1.75
C GLN A 47 10.07 -4.69 0.69
N GLY A 48 9.33 -5.06 -0.35
CA GLY A 48 9.88 -5.80 -1.49
C GLY A 48 11.04 -5.08 -2.17
N ASN A 49 10.96 -3.76 -2.33
CA ASN A 49 12.06 -2.96 -2.89
C ASN A 49 13.26 -2.90 -1.95
N SER A 50 13.04 -2.83 -0.64
CA SER A 50 14.11 -2.88 0.37
C SER A 50 14.90 -4.18 0.33
N VAL A 51 14.25 -5.31 0.00
CA VAL A 51 14.92 -6.61 -0.18
C VAL A 51 15.58 -6.73 -1.56
N LYS A 52 14.89 -6.29 -2.61
CA LYS A 52 15.42 -6.37 -4.00
C LYS A 52 16.67 -5.56 -4.21
N SER A 53 16.77 -4.37 -3.59
CA SER A 53 17.92 -3.47 -3.79
C SER A 53 19.25 -4.09 -3.33
N PRO A 54 19.41 -4.64 -2.12
CA PRO A 54 20.61 -5.35 -1.72
C PRO A 54 20.93 -6.57 -2.60
N LEU A 55 19.93 -7.35 -3.01
CA LEU A 55 20.11 -8.51 -3.88
C LEU A 55 20.62 -8.12 -5.29
N LEU A 56 20.11 -7.02 -5.85
CA LEU A 56 20.61 -6.51 -7.13
C LEU A 56 22.06 -6.03 -6.99
N LYS A 57 22.37 -5.32 -5.91
CA LYS A 57 23.75 -4.86 -5.64
C LYS A 57 24.70 -6.05 -5.50
N SER A 58 24.34 -7.07 -4.72
CA SER A 58 25.20 -8.27 -4.57
C SER A 58 25.42 -8.99 -5.90
N LYS A 59 24.40 -9.06 -6.76
CA LYS A 59 24.57 -9.60 -8.11
C LYS A 59 25.55 -8.79 -8.96
N MET A 60 25.49 -7.45 -8.88
CA MET A 60 26.42 -6.56 -9.62
C MET A 60 27.85 -6.65 -9.11
N THR A 61 28.03 -6.76 -7.80
CA THR A 61 29.36 -6.87 -7.17
C THR A 61 29.88 -8.31 -7.10
N LYS A 62 29.09 -9.29 -7.57
CA LYS A 62 29.40 -10.73 -7.44
C LYS A 62 29.63 -11.16 -5.98
N SER A 63 29.02 -10.47 -5.04
CA SER A 63 29.05 -10.83 -3.61
C SER A 63 27.92 -11.79 -3.29
N ASP A 64 28.02 -12.44 -2.11
CA ASP A 64 27.03 -13.39 -1.64
C ASP A 64 25.69 -12.68 -1.33
N PRO A 65 24.58 -13.08 -2.00
CA PRO A 65 23.25 -12.53 -1.73
C PRO A 65 22.71 -12.88 -0.34
N ASP A 66 23.09 -14.04 0.22
CA ASP A 66 22.64 -14.46 1.55
C ASP A 66 23.26 -13.58 2.65
N MET A 67 24.50 -13.18 2.46
CA MET A 67 25.14 -12.19 3.33
C MET A 67 24.44 -10.84 3.30
N SER A 68 24.00 -10.38 2.12
CA SER A 68 23.23 -9.15 1.97
C SER A 68 21.88 -9.21 2.69
N LEU A 69 21.22 -10.36 2.65
CA LEU A 69 19.96 -10.59 3.38
C LEU A 69 20.19 -10.70 4.89
N LEU A 70 21.27 -11.34 5.31
CA LEU A 70 21.67 -11.42 6.71
C LEU A 70 21.88 -10.04 7.30
N CYS A 71 22.66 -9.18 6.62
CA CYS A 71 22.89 -7.80 7.03
C CYS A 71 21.58 -7.00 7.11
N LEU A 72 20.67 -7.16 6.15
CA LEU A 72 19.35 -6.51 6.20
C LEU A 72 18.54 -6.93 7.43
N ARG A 73 18.52 -8.23 7.75
CA ARG A 73 17.79 -8.77 8.90
C ARG A 73 18.41 -8.36 10.24
N ALA A 74 19.73 -8.27 10.29
CA ALA A 74 20.48 -7.87 11.47
C ALA A 74 20.50 -6.34 11.69
N THR A 75 20.11 -5.54 10.68
CA THR A 75 20.10 -4.08 10.81
C THR A 75 18.93 -3.63 11.67
N PRO A 76 19.17 -2.77 12.69
CA PRO A 76 18.12 -2.18 13.50
C PRO A 76 17.07 -1.45 12.65
N VAL A 77 15.82 -1.53 13.05
CA VAL A 77 14.70 -0.87 12.33
C VAL A 77 14.82 0.65 12.45
N ASP A 78 15.21 1.15 13.61
CA ASP A 78 15.64 2.53 13.84
C ASP A 78 16.57 2.58 15.07
N HIS A 79 17.01 3.79 15.46
CA HIS A 79 17.95 3.99 16.59
C HIS A 79 17.39 3.54 17.96
N LYS A 80 16.08 3.32 18.08
CA LYS A 80 15.38 2.89 19.31
C LYS A 80 14.74 1.51 19.18
N LEU A 81 14.77 0.92 18.00
CA LEU A 81 14.15 -0.39 17.78
C LEU A 81 15.21 -1.44 17.46
N PRO A 82 15.03 -2.66 17.99
CA PRO A 82 15.85 -3.79 17.61
C PRO A 82 15.82 -4.09 16.11
N SER A 83 16.68 -4.97 15.67
CA SER A 83 16.68 -5.46 14.28
C SER A 83 15.42 -6.28 13.99
N HIS A 84 15.14 -6.48 12.69
CA HIS A 84 14.02 -7.32 12.26
C HIS A 84 14.13 -8.75 12.79
N ALA A 85 15.37 -9.27 12.88
CA ALA A 85 15.61 -10.60 13.43
C ALA A 85 15.33 -10.67 14.93
N GLU A 86 15.79 -9.68 15.70
CA GLU A 86 15.51 -9.60 17.14
C GLU A 86 14.02 -9.47 17.44
N LEU A 87 13.30 -8.64 16.65
CA LEU A 87 11.85 -8.49 16.79
C LEU A 87 11.09 -9.80 16.53
N LEU A 88 11.57 -10.62 15.60
CA LEU A 88 10.88 -11.86 15.19
C LEU A 88 11.32 -13.06 16.02
N LEU A 89 12.62 -13.19 16.28
CA LEU A 89 13.22 -14.38 16.86
C LEU A 89 13.52 -14.25 18.37
N GLY A 90 13.56 -13.00 18.88
CA GLY A 90 13.90 -12.71 20.26
C GLY A 90 15.40 -12.75 20.57
N TYR A 91 16.26 -12.93 19.56
CA TYR A 91 17.71 -12.92 19.71
C TYR A 91 18.40 -12.22 18.55
N SER A 92 19.59 -11.68 18.81
CA SER A 92 20.39 -10.99 17.80
C SER A 92 21.10 -11.99 16.89
N ILE A 93 21.09 -11.71 15.59
CA ILE A 93 21.85 -12.46 14.60
C ILE A 93 23.21 -11.77 14.41
N GLN A 94 24.29 -12.56 14.45
CA GLN A 94 25.62 -12.06 14.14
C GLN A 94 25.79 -11.89 12.62
N ASP A 95 26.27 -10.74 12.23
CA ASP A 95 26.75 -10.45 10.88
C ASP A 95 28.22 -10.05 10.91
N ASN A 96 28.78 -9.69 9.77
CA ASN A 96 30.20 -9.28 9.65
C ASN A 96 30.49 -7.89 10.21
N LEU A 97 29.50 -7.19 10.74
CA LEU A 97 29.65 -5.84 11.28
C LEU A 97 29.75 -5.88 12.79
N LEU A 98 30.70 -5.13 13.35
CA LEU A 98 30.78 -4.88 14.77
C LEU A 98 29.60 -4.00 15.19
N ARG A 99 28.59 -4.59 15.77
CA ARG A 99 27.40 -3.89 16.28
C ARG A 99 27.38 -3.90 17.79
N LYS A 100 27.01 -2.77 18.36
CA LYS A 100 26.69 -2.69 19.78
C LYS A 100 25.35 -3.43 19.99
N ILE A 101 25.39 -4.53 20.73
CA ILE A 101 24.19 -5.25 21.14
C ILE A 101 23.49 -4.37 22.18
N SER A 102 22.37 -3.74 21.82
CA SER A 102 21.53 -3.05 22.80
C SER A 102 20.64 -4.10 23.47
N ARG A 103 20.93 -4.41 24.75
CA ARG A 103 20.24 -5.47 25.48
C ARG A 103 19.01 -5.03 26.27
N ASP A 104 18.65 -3.76 26.31
CA ASP A 104 17.79 -3.22 27.37
C ASP A 104 16.52 -2.50 26.93
N SER A 105 15.93 -2.79 25.77
CA SER A 105 14.57 -2.30 25.54
C SER A 105 13.57 -3.31 26.09
N SER A 106 12.72 -2.86 27.02
CA SER A 106 11.61 -3.69 27.50
C SER A 106 10.65 -4.01 26.34
N SER A 107 9.99 -5.15 26.39
CA SER A 107 9.00 -5.52 25.36
C SER A 107 7.92 -4.46 25.19
N GLU A 108 7.54 -3.77 26.26
CA GLU A 108 6.54 -2.70 26.28
C GLU A 108 7.03 -1.45 25.55
N GLU A 109 8.29 -1.06 25.74
CA GLU A 109 8.90 0.07 25.02
C GLU A 109 8.99 -0.19 23.52
N VAL A 110 9.34 -1.41 23.12
CA VAL A 110 9.39 -1.84 21.72
C VAL A 110 8.00 -1.75 21.09
N ILE A 111 6.97 -2.28 21.76
CA ILE A 111 5.58 -2.22 21.29
C ILE A 111 5.11 -0.78 21.17
N SER A 112 5.33 0.05 22.20
CA SER A 112 4.97 1.46 22.19
C SER A 112 5.60 2.19 21.01
N ARG A 113 6.88 1.97 20.77
CA ARG A 113 7.60 2.59 19.65
C ARG A 113 7.11 2.13 18.28
N LEU A 114 6.74 0.87 18.13
CA LEU A 114 6.13 0.34 16.89
C LEU A 114 4.76 1.00 16.63
N ILE A 115 3.95 1.19 17.68
CA ILE A 115 2.66 1.87 17.60
C ILE A 115 2.85 3.33 17.18
N GLU A 116 3.78 4.05 17.81
CA GLU A 116 4.11 5.44 17.42
C GLU A 116 4.48 5.55 15.93
N ARG A 117 5.33 4.66 15.45
CA ARG A 117 5.71 4.62 14.02
C ARG A 117 4.52 4.39 13.11
N GLN A 118 3.64 3.46 13.47
CA GLN A 118 2.43 3.19 12.70
C GLN A 118 1.49 4.40 12.69
N GLN A 119 1.33 5.08 13.82
CA GLN A 119 0.51 6.29 13.93
C GLN A 119 1.08 7.43 13.10
N LEU A 120 2.39 7.64 13.15
CA LEU A 120 3.09 8.66 12.36
C LEU A 120 2.96 8.37 10.85
N GLN A 121 3.17 7.12 10.44
CA GLN A 121 2.99 6.70 9.06
C GLN A 121 1.55 6.89 8.58
N LYS A 122 0.58 6.55 9.43
CA LYS A 122 -0.85 6.77 9.17
C LYS A 122 -1.15 8.26 9.02
N HIS A 123 -0.64 9.10 9.92
CA HIS A 123 -0.81 10.54 9.88
C HIS A 123 -0.34 11.14 8.54
N TYR A 124 0.87 10.82 8.10
CA TYR A 124 1.39 11.29 6.81
C TYR A 124 0.63 10.74 5.62
N TYR A 125 0.20 9.48 5.68
CA TYR A 125 -0.60 8.87 4.62
C TYR A 125 -2.00 9.47 4.50
N ASP A 126 -2.64 9.77 5.63
CA ASP A 126 -4.00 10.28 5.68
C ASP A 126 -4.07 11.82 5.48
N ARG A 127 -2.94 12.52 5.59
CA ARG A 127 -2.88 13.99 5.44
C ARG A 127 -3.51 14.52 4.13
N PRO A 128 -3.25 13.91 2.95
CA PRO A 128 -3.91 14.33 1.71
C PRO A 128 -5.29 13.66 1.53
N ALA A 129 -5.70 12.76 2.41
CA ALA A 129 -6.94 12.02 2.24
C ALA A 129 -8.15 12.90 2.55
N LYS A 130 -9.09 12.96 1.59
CA LYS A 130 -10.39 13.61 1.80
C LYS A 130 -11.44 12.55 2.11
N PRO A 131 -12.33 12.76 3.09
CA PRO A 131 -13.45 11.87 3.31
C PRO A 131 -14.37 11.92 2.09
N LEU A 132 -14.68 10.76 1.53
CA LEU A 132 -15.62 10.64 0.43
C LEU A 132 -17.01 10.31 1.01
N PRO A 133 -18.09 10.88 0.45
CA PRO A 133 -19.45 10.60 0.87
C PRO A 133 -19.73 9.09 0.86
N GLU A 134 -20.56 8.62 1.76
CA GLU A 134 -21.00 7.24 1.76
C GLU A 134 -21.92 6.97 0.56
N LEU A 135 -21.85 5.77 0.03
CA LEU A 135 -22.68 5.32 -1.07
C LEU A 135 -23.80 4.45 -0.53
N ALA A 136 -25.03 4.73 -0.98
CA ALA A 136 -26.20 3.93 -0.64
C ALA A 136 -26.37 2.75 -1.62
N PRO A 137 -26.86 1.58 -1.17
CA PRO A 137 -27.28 0.52 -2.06
C PRO A 137 -28.33 1.03 -3.07
N GLY A 138 -28.23 0.61 -4.33
CA GLY A 138 -29.07 1.10 -5.42
C GLY A 138 -28.67 2.45 -6.02
N GLN A 139 -27.63 3.12 -5.47
CA GLN A 139 -27.17 4.40 -6.00
C GLN A 139 -26.49 4.22 -7.36
N ARG A 140 -26.88 5.04 -8.33
CA ARG A 140 -26.21 5.10 -9.64
C ARG A 140 -24.86 5.79 -9.52
N ILE A 141 -23.84 5.17 -10.07
CA ILE A 141 -22.45 5.57 -9.95
C ILE A 141 -21.74 5.41 -11.30
N THR A 142 -20.55 5.99 -11.39
CA THR A 142 -19.59 5.66 -12.44
C THR A 142 -18.36 5.00 -11.81
N ILE A 143 -17.87 3.96 -12.44
CA ILE A 143 -16.68 3.21 -12.01
C ILE A 143 -15.59 3.33 -13.04
N GLN A 144 -14.35 3.40 -12.55
CA GLN A 144 -13.18 3.39 -13.42
C GLN A 144 -12.84 1.95 -13.81
N ASP A 145 -12.74 1.68 -15.11
CA ASP A 145 -12.45 0.35 -15.64
C ASP A 145 -11.08 0.33 -16.35
N PRO A 146 -10.11 -0.45 -15.85
CA PRO A 146 -8.83 -0.66 -16.53
C PRO A 146 -8.97 -1.63 -17.72
N PRO A 147 -8.03 -1.60 -18.67
CA PRO A 147 -6.79 -0.82 -18.65
C PRO A 147 -6.95 0.62 -19.15
N LEU A 148 -8.09 0.96 -19.74
CA LEU A 148 -8.31 2.24 -20.43
C LEU A 148 -8.65 3.40 -19.52
N LEU A 149 -8.79 3.17 -18.20
CA LEU A 149 -9.18 4.15 -17.20
C LEU A 149 -10.49 4.90 -17.55
N LYS A 150 -11.33 4.31 -18.41
CA LYS A 150 -12.61 4.87 -18.81
C LYS A 150 -13.62 4.70 -17.69
N TRP A 151 -14.48 5.71 -17.53
CA TRP A 151 -15.59 5.68 -16.60
C TRP A 151 -16.77 4.96 -17.25
N LYS A 152 -17.37 4.00 -16.54
CA LYS A 152 -18.54 3.23 -16.97
C LYS A 152 -19.64 3.34 -15.94
N SER A 153 -20.88 3.39 -16.39
CA SER A 153 -22.05 3.39 -15.50
C SER A 153 -22.18 2.06 -14.77
N ALA A 154 -22.53 2.16 -13.50
CA ALA A 154 -22.78 1.01 -12.63
C ALA A 154 -23.74 1.41 -11.50
N GLU A 155 -24.14 0.44 -10.69
CA GLU A 155 -25.00 0.60 -9.53
C GLU A 155 -24.34 -0.03 -8.31
N VAL A 156 -24.47 0.62 -7.16
CA VAL A 156 -23.97 0.08 -5.88
C VAL A 156 -24.87 -1.06 -5.44
N LYS A 157 -24.34 -2.26 -5.31
CA LYS A 157 -25.05 -3.40 -4.75
C LYS A 157 -25.04 -3.35 -3.23
N GLU A 158 -23.84 -3.34 -2.65
CA GLU A 158 -23.66 -3.34 -1.21
C GLU A 158 -22.26 -2.86 -0.80
N ARG A 159 -22.14 -2.48 0.47
CA ARG A 159 -20.83 -2.22 1.11
C ARG A 159 -20.30 -3.51 1.72
N LEU A 160 -19.09 -3.89 1.39
CA LEU A 160 -18.52 -5.17 1.85
C LEU A 160 -18.07 -5.08 3.31
N VAL A 161 -18.59 -5.97 4.14
CA VAL A 161 -18.18 -6.13 5.55
C VAL A 161 -16.73 -6.61 5.60
N GLY A 162 -15.92 -6.03 6.50
CA GLY A 162 -14.49 -6.36 6.64
C GLY A 162 -13.54 -5.69 5.63
N THR A 163 -14.09 -4.95 4.66
CA THR A 163 -13.29 -4.16 3.71
C THR A 163 -13.88 -2.75 3.56
N PRO A 164 -13.67 -1.87 4.53
CA PRO A 164 -14.43 -0.63 4.71
C PRO A 164 -14.36 0.36 3.55
N ARG A 165 -13.36 0.24 2.67
CA ARG A 165 -13.19 1.09 1.48
C ARG A 165 -13.55 0.38 0.17
N SER A 166 -14.27 -0.75 0.22
CA SER A 166 -14.66 -1.52 -0.96
C SER A 166 -16.17 -1.70 -1.02
N CYS A 167 -16.73 -1.55 -2.22
CA CYS A 167 -18.14 -1.81 -2.52
C CYS A 167 -18.26 -2.89 -3.58
N ALA A 168 -19.30 -3.70 -3.47
CA ALA A 168 -19.79 -4.51 -4.58
C ALA A 168 -20.65 -3.64 -5.48
N VAL A 169 -20.36 -3.65 -6.77
CA VAL A 169 -21.06 -2.84 -7.77
C VAL A 169 -21.52 -3.72 -8.93
N THR A 170 -22.68 -3.43 -9.49
CA THR A 170 -23.23 -4.12 -10.65
C THR A 170 -23.09 -3.22 -11.87
N THR A 171 -22.45 -3.71 -12.92
CA THR A 171 -22.31 -2.99 -14.20
C THR A 171 -23.60 -3.04 -14.98
N ALA A 172 -23.76 -2.17 -15.99
CA ALA A 172 -24.88 -2.18 -16.93
C ALA A 172 -25.06 -3.54 -17.65
N THR A 173 -24.00 -4.35 -17.72
CA THR A 173 -24.03 -5.71 -18.30
C THR A 173 -24.41 -6.78 -17.28
N GLY A 174 -24.82 -6.42 -16.07
CA GLY A 174 -25.16 -7.36 -15.00
C GLY A 174 -23.97 -8.01 -14.28
N ARG A 175 -22.75 -7.66 -14.64
CA ARG A 175 -21.55 -8.22 -14.01
C ARG A 175 -21.28 -7.56 -12.66
N GLU A 176 -21.09 -8.38 -11.63
CA GLU A 176 -20.70 -7.93 -10.30
C GLU A 176 -19.19 -7.74 -10.19
N LEU A 177 -18.80 -6.61 -9.66
CA LEU A 177 -17.39 -6.25 -9.47
C LEU A 177 -17.18 -5.69 -8.07
N ARG A 178 -16.00 -6.02 -7.47
CA ARG A 178 -15.52 -5.34 -6.27
C ARG A 178 -14.66 -4.15 -6.68
N ARG A 179 -14.97 -2.96 -6.18
CA ARG A 179 -14.22 -1.72 -6.45
C ARG A 179 -13.91 -0.97 -5.16
N ASN A 180 -12.73 -0.33 -5.13
CA ASN A 180 -12.39 0.60 -4.07
C ASN A 180 -13.16 1.91 -4.24
N ARG A 181 -13.54 2.55 -3.13
CA ARG A 181 -14.28 3.82 -3.13
C ARG A 181 -13.60 4.92 -3.94
N ALA A 182 -12.26 4.95 -3.99
CA ALA A 182 -11.50 5.91 -4.80
C ALA A 182 -11.75 5.78 -6.32
N HIS A 183 -12.20 4.61 -6.79
CA HIS A 183 -12.50 4.33 -8.20
C HIS A 183 -13.99 4.42 -8.52
N ILE A 184 -14.76 5.03 -7.64
CA ILE A 184 -16.21 5.21 -7.76
C ILE A 184 -16.54 6.70 -7.65
N ARG A 185 -17.29 7.23 -8.59
CA ARG A 185 -17.86 8.58 -8.58
C ARG A 185 -19.37 8.51 -8.59
N ASP A 186 -20.00 9.51 -7.98
CA ASP A 186 -21.45 9.68 -8.08
C ASP A 186 -21.81 10.11 -9.51
N ALA A 187 -22.82 9.46 -10.10
CA ALA A 187 -23.27 9.78 -11.45
C ALA A 187 -23.82 11.22 -11.59
N HIS A 188 -24.27 11.82 -10.47
CA HIS A 188 -24.77 13.20 -10.46
C HIS A 188 -23.66 14.26 -10.45
N GLN A 189 -22.38 13.89 -10.28
CA GLN A 189 -21.25 14.84 -10.29
C GLN A 189 -20.60 15.06 -11.66
N GLU A 190 -21.08 14.44 -12.72
CA GLU A 190 -20.49 14.58 -14.06
C GLU A 190 -20.62 16.00 -14.68
N ASN A 191 -21.44 16.90 -14.10
CA ASN A 191 -21.62 18.26 -14.61
C ASN A 191 -20.74 19.34 -13.97
N ARG A 192 -19.80 18.99 -13.09
CA ARG A 192 -18.73 19.90 -12.67
C ARG A 192 -17.41 19.44 -13.30
N ALA A 193 -17.16 19.92 -14.51
CA ALA A 193 -15.83 19.94 -15.10
C ALA A 193 -14.93 20.71 -14.11
N VAL A 194 -14.08 20.00 -13.38
CA VAL A 194 -12.96 20.62 -12.68
C VAL A 194 -11.99 21.01 -13.78
N GLU A 195 -11.99 22.28 -14.17
CA GLU A 195 -10.90 22.84 -14.95
C GLU A 195 -9.61 22.60 -14.17
N PRO A 196 -8.56 22.10 -14.80
CA PRO A 196 -7.31 21.87 -14.11
C PRO A 196 -6.64 23.20 -13.76
N ASP A 197 -6.31 23.37 -12.50
CA ASP A 197 -5.75 24.53 -11.79
C ASP A 197 -4.34 24.96 -12.26
N TRP A 198 -3.88 24.52 -13.45
CA TRP A 198 -2.56 24.85 -14.00
C TRP A 198 -2.55 26.03 -14.96
N LYS A 199 -3.72 26.62 -15.30
CA LYS A 199 -3.83 27.72 -16.27
C LYS A 199 -3.54 29.10 -15.70
N GLU A 200 -3.41 29.30 -14.40
CA GLU A 200 -3.22 30.63 -13.81
C GLU A 200 -1.75 31.05 -13.56
N GLN A 201 -0.76 30.24 -13.90
CA GLN A 201 0.65 30.61 -13.63
C GLN A 201 1.49 31.04 -14.85
N SER A 202 0.91 31.23 -16.02
CA SER A 202 1.66 31.60 -17.23
C SER A 202 1.47 33.01 -17.78
N SER A 203 0.79 33.92 -17.05
CA SER A 203 0.54 35.29 -17.58
C SER A 203 1.15 36.47 -16.80
N SER A 204 2.18 36.21 -15.96
CA SER A 204 2.85 37.31 -15.25
C SER A 204 4.37 37.24 -15.25
N LYS A 205 4.99 37.10 -16.43
CA LYS A 205 6.42 37.42 -16.62
C LYS A 205 6.68 37.75 -18.08
N ASP A 206 6.26 38.92 -18.50
CA ASP A 206 6.88 39.66 -19.61
C ASP A 206 6.36 41.09 -19.62
N SER A 207 6.89 41.93 -18.75
CA SER A 207 6.89 43.39 -18.95
C SER A 207 7.79 44.05 -17.90
N SER A 208 9.09 43.99 -18.12
CA SER A 208 10.05 45.01 -17.64
C SER A 208 11.45 44.69 -18.10
N LYS A 209 11.83 45.11 -19.28
CA LYS A 209 13.19 45.48 -19.65
C LYS A 209 13.18 46.15 -21.03
N SER A 210 12.95 47.43 -21.05
CA SER A 210 13.46 48.33 -22.06
C SER A 210 13.35 49.76 -21.53
N SER A 211 14.45 50.27 -21.10
CA SER A 211 14.91 51.66 -21.10
C SER A 211 16.07 51.77 -20.10
N GLU A 212 17.15 52.05 -20.68
CA GLU A 212 18.24 52.97 -20.35
C GLU A 212 19.60 52.47 -20.86
N GLU A 213 20.03 53.21 -21.89
CA GLU A 213 21.39 53.52 -22.35
C GLU A 213 22.39 52.41 -22.62
#